data_bc37c0427eb9f7b97ff0df9ed8d8e16a
#
_entry.id   bc37c0427eb9f7b97ff0df9ed8d8e16a
#
_cell.length_a   1.000
_cell.length_b   1.000
_cell.length_c   1.000
_cell.angle_alpha   90.00
_cell.angle_beta   90.00
_cell.angle_gamma   90.00
#
_symmetry.space_group_name_H-M   'P 1'
#
loop_
_entity.id
_entity.type
_entity.pdbx_description
1 polymer ?
#
loop_
_entity_poly.entity_id
_entity_poly.type
_entity_poly.pdbx_seq_one_letter_code
_entity_poly.pdbx_strand_id
1 'polypeptide(L)'
;MSKFYIIGKISHELLQRMQKDPAADRSASTKKVVEAAGGKMISYEWVRGRYDVICCVEGDAETIIGMKVAFLNSGLMEQLMIHEVFDYNKAFGKASDAAKSVTKPAE
;
A
#
# COMPACT_ATOMS: atom_id res chain seq x y z
N MET A 1 6.51 -10.63 -9.02
CA MET A 1 5.52 -9.63 -8.58
C MET A 1 6.16 -8.69 -7.56
N SER A 2 5.76 -7.44 -7.59
CA SER A 2 6.26 -6.47 -6.62
C SER A 2 5.50 -6.58 -5.30
N LYS A 3 6.14 -6.09 -4.26
CA LYS A 3 5.60 -6.08 -2.91
C LYS A 3 5.44 -4.63 -2.46
N PHE A 4 4.30 -4.33 -1.86
CA PHE A 4 3.95 -2.97 -1.46
C PHE A 4 3.49 -2.93 -0.01
N TYR A 5 3.92 -1.91 0.71
CA TYR A 5 3.32 -1.57 2.00
C TYR A 5 2.31 -0.46 1.78
N ILE A 6 1.10 -0.67 2.25
CA ILE A 6 -0.01 0.26 2.11
C ILE A 6 -0.41 0.72 3.50
N ILE A 7 -0.35 2.03 3.71
CA ILE A 7 -0.65 2.65 4.99
C ILE A 7 -1.92 3.47 4.79
N GLY A 8 -2.93 3.20 5.62
CA GLY A 8 -4.24 3.78 5.44
C GLY A 8 -4.75 4.57 6.63
N LYS A 9 -5.49 5.63 6.32
CA LYS A 9 -6.28 6.39 7.28
C LYS A 9 -7.74 6.14 6.98
N ILE A 10 -8.47 5.63 7.98
CA ILE A 10 -9.88 5.30 7.82
C ILE A 10 -10.74 6.56 7.89
N SER A 11 -11.92 6.47 7.24
CA SER A 11 -12.90 7.54 7.28
C SER A 11 -13.70 7.51 8.59
N HIS A 12 -14.40 8.59 8.85
CA HIS A 12 -15.33 8.65 9.98
C HIS A 12 -16.45 7.61 9.83
N GLU A 13 -16.90 7.35 8.62
CA GLU A 13 -17.91 6.32 8.35
C GLU A 13 -17.44 4.95 8.79
N LEU A 14 -16.21 4.58 8.46
CA LEU A 14 -15.66 3.28 8.88
C LEU A 14 -15.49 3.22 10.39
N LEU A 15 -15.05 4.31 11.03
CA LEU A 15 -14.98 4.39 12.49
C LEU A 15 -16.33 4.08 13.13
N GLN A 16 -17.41 4.65 12.60
CA GLN A 16 -18.75 4.39 13.11
C GLN A 16 -19.16 2.93 12.96
N ARG A 17 -18.85 2.34 11.80
CA ARG A 17 -19.15 0.91 11.55
C ARG A 17 -18.37 0.00 12.49
N MET A 18 -17.10 0.31 12.73
CA MET A 18 -16.26 -0.47 13.64
C MET A 18 -16.77 -0.42 15.07
N GLN A 19 -17.25 0.72 15.51
CA GLN A 19 -17.83 0.88 16.84
C GLN A 19 -19.11 0.07 16.99
N LYS A 20 -19.94 0.02 15.95
CA LYS A 20 -21.20 -0.73 15.95
C LYS A 20 -20.98 -2.23 15.89
N ASP A 21 -19.97 -2.68 15.17
CA ASP A 21 -19.69 -4.10 14.99
C ASP A 21 -18.20 -4.37 15.15
N PRO A 22 -17.70 -4.34 16.38
CA PRO A 22 -16.28 -4.54 16.64
C PRO A 22 -15.80 -5.97 16.37
N ALA A 23 -16.72 -6.93 16.24
CA ALA A 23 -16.37 -8.32 15.97
C ALA A 23 -16.19 -8.61 14.46
N ALA A 24 -16.55 -7.69 13.57
CA ALA A 24 -16.40 -7.90 12.14
C ALA A 24 -14.92 -8.05 11.76
N ASP A 25 -14.63 -9.05 10.93
CA ASP A 25 -13.27 -9.31 10.45
C ASP A 25 -12.91 -8.39 9.29
N ARG A 26 -12.28 -7.27 9.60
CA ARG A 26 -11.87 -6.28 8.61
C ARG A 26 -10.73 -6.78 7.73
N SER A 27 -9.88 -7.63 8.29
CA SER A 27 -8.80 -8.27 7.56
C SER A 27 -9.34 -9.14 6.43
N ALA A 28 -10.35 -9.96 6.71
CA ALA A 28 -10.99 -10.82 5.71
C ALA A 28 -11.66 -10.00 4.60
N SER A 29 -12.33 -8.90 4.96
CA SER A 29 -12.96 -8.01 3.99
C SER A 29 -11.94 -7.37 3.07
N THR A 30 -10.83 -6.89 3.61
CA THR A 30 -9.74 -6.29 2.84
C THR A 30 -9.10 -7.32 1.92
N LYS A 31 -8.86 -8.53 2.42
CA LYS A 31 -8.29 -9.62 1.63
C LYS A 31 -9.11 -9.92 0.39
N LYS A 32 -10.44 -9.92 0.50
CA LYS A 32 -11.32 -10.14 -0.65
C LYS A 32 -11.12 -9.10 -1.73
N VAL A 33 -10.98 -7.83 -1.36
CA VAL A 33 -10.76 -6.76 -2.33
C VAL A 33 -9.40 -6.92 -3.01
N VAL A 34 -8.37 -7.22 -2.23
CA VAL A 34 -7.02 -7.48 -2.74
C VAL A 34 -7.02 -8.60 -3.77
N GLU A 35 -7.64 -9.73 -3.43
CA GLU A 35 -7.69 -10.88 -4.31
C GLU A 35 -8.53 -10.61 -5.57
N ALA A 36 -9.62 -9.87 -5.43
CA ALA A 36 -10.46 -9.50 -6.57
C ALA A 36 -9.70 -8.62 -7.57
N ALA A 37 -8.76 -7.82 -7.09
CA ALA A 37 -7.90 -7.00 -7.94
C ALA A 37 -6.70 -7.78 -8.52
N GLY A 38 -6.51 -9.03 -8.11
CA GLY A 38 -5.42 -9.87 -8.59
C GLY A 38 -4.18 -9.89 -7.72
N GLY A 39 -4.28 -9.38 -6.49
CA GLY A 39 -3.18 -9.34 -5.55
C GLY A 39 -3.22 -10.43 -4.49
N LYS A 40 -2.21 -10.42 -3.64
CA LYS A 40 -2.10 -11.33 -2.50
C LYS A 40 -1.79 -10.52 -1.25
N MET A 41 -2.59 -10.65 -0.22
CA MET A 41 -2.34 -10.00 1.06
C MET A 41 -1.37 -10.83 1.90
N ILE A 42 -0.23 -10.22 2.25
CA ILE A 42 0.82 -10.86 3.04
C ILE A 42 0.59 -10.61 4.52
N SER A 43 0.24 -9.37 4.90
CA SER A 43 0.01 -9.00 6.28
C SER A 43 -1.02 -7.88 6.37
N TYR A 44 -1.63 -7.76 7.54
CA TYR A 44 -2.63 -6.74 7.81
C TYR A 44 -2.61 -6.45 9.31
N GLU A 45 -2.39 -5.19 9.67
CA GLU A 45 -2.29 -4.81 11.07
C GLU A 45 -2.94 -3.46 11.33
N TRP A 46 -3.63 -3.36 12.46
CA TRP A 46 -4.11 -2.08 12.97
C TRP A 46 -3.03 -1.48 13.84
N VAL A 47 -2.81 -0.19 13.69
CA VAL A 47 -1.74 0.52 14.39
C VAL A 47 -2.30 1.76 15.08
N ARG A 48 -1.63 2.17 16.13
CA ARG A 48 -1.94 3.41 16.83
C ARG A 48 -0.91 4.47 16.44
N GLY A 49 -1.39 5.56 15.86
CA GLY A 49 -0.52 6.65 15.42
C GLY A 49 -1.27 7.56 14.47
N ARG A 50 -0.54 8.21 13.60
CA ARG A 50 -1.13 9.12 12.62
C ARG A 50 -2.04 8.39 11.63
N TYR A 51 -1.70 7.17 11.28
CA TYR A 51 -2.49 6.32 10.40
C TYR A 51 -3.04 5.15 11.20
N ASP A 52 -3.96 4.39 10.60
CA ASP A 52 -4.76 3.42 11.33
C ASP A 52 -4.45 1.98 10.97
N VAL A 53 -4.08 1.72 9.73
CA VAL A 53 -3.88 0.35 9.25
C VAL A 53 -2.66 0.29 8.33
N ILE A 54 -1.92 -0.81 8.44
CA ILE A 54 -0.79 -1.10 7.56
C ILE A 54 -0.98 -2.51 7.01
N CYS A 55 -0.90 -2.65 5.69
CA CYS A 55 -0.90 -3.98 5.10
C CYS A 55 0.21 -4.11 4.07
N CYS A 56 0.63 -5.35 3.86
CA CYS A 56 1.60 -5.71 2.84
C CYS A 56 0.91 -6.53 1.78
N VAL A 57 1.06 -6.12 0.52
CA VAL A 57 0.38 -6.76 -0.61
C VAL A 57 1.39 -7.03 -1.72
N GLU A 58 1.31 -8.21 -2.32
CA GLU A 58 2.01 -8.52 -3.55
C GLU A 58 1.08 -8.35 -4.74
N GLY A 59 1.59 -7.76 -5.81
CA GLY A 59 0.85 -7.55 -7.03
C GLY A 59 1.63 -6.69 -8.01
N ASP A 60 1.04 -6.43 -9.16
CA ASP A 60 1.59 -5.47 -10.10
C ASP A 60 1.04 -4.06 -9.82
N ALA A 61 1.55 -3.07 -10.53
CA ALA A 61 1.15 -1.67 -10.33
C ALA A 61 -0.35 -1.47 -10.58
N GLU A 62 -0.89 -2.12 -11.59
CA GLU A 62 -2.31 -2.01 -11.94
C GLU A 62 -3.22 -2.55 -10.83
N THR A 63 -2.82 -3.68 -10.22
CA THR A 63 -3.53 -4.25 -9.07
C THR A 63 -3.57 -3.27 -7.91
N ILE A 64 -2.43 -2.68 -7.58
CA ILE A 64 -2.33 -1.77 -6.43
C ILE A 64 -3.11 -0.48 -6.67
N ILE A 65 -3.04 0.07 -7.88
CA ILE A 65 -3.80 1.27 -8.24
C ILE A 65 -5.29 0.97 -8.23
N GLY A 66 -5.69 -0.19 -8.75
CA GLY A 66 -7.09 -0.62 -8.73
C GLY A 66 -7.65 -0.74 -7.33
N MET A 67 -6.89 -1.32 -6.42
CA MET A 67 -7.26 -1.38 -5.00
C MET A 67 -7.42 0.00 -4.40
N LYS A 68 -6.46 0.89 -4.63
CA LYS A 68 -6.48 2.26 -4.11
C LYS A 68 -7.75 2.98 -4.54
N VAL A 69 -8.06 2.92 -5.82
CA VAL A 69 -9.25 3.59 -6.38
C VAL A 69 -10.52 3.01 -5.75
N ALA A 70 -10.62 1.69 -5.66
CA ALA A 70 -11.79 1.03 -5.07
C ALA A 70 -12.00 1.42 -3.61
N PHE A 71 -10.94 1.42 -2.80
CA PHE A 71 -11.04 1.77 -1.39
C PHE A 71 -11.36 3.24 -1.17
N LEU A 72 -10.73 4.14 -1.92
CA LEU A 72 -11.01 5.57 -1.79
C LEU A 72 -12.44 5.91 -2.23
N ASN A 73 -12.91 5.30 -3.33
CA ASN A 73 -14.27 5.52 -3.82
C ASN A 73 -15.35 4.90 -2.94
N SER A 74 -14.99 3.92 -2.12
CA SER A 74 -15.95 3.31 -1.17
C SER A 74 -16.37 4.27 -0.06
N GLY A 75 -15.58 5.31 0.19
CA GLY A 75 -15.78 6.22 1.32
C GLY A 75 -15.31 5.66 2.66
N LEU A 76 -14.77 4.44 2.69
CA LEU A 76 -14.29 3.82 3.93
C LEU A 76 -12.87 4.24 4.30
N MET A 77 -12.07 4.65 3.32
CA MET A 77 -10.71 5.12 3.54
C MET A 77 -10.61 6.58 3.15
N GLU A 78 -9.97 7.37 4.01
CA GLU A 78 -9.72 8.78 3.76
C GLU A 78 -8.43 8.98 2.96
N GLN A 79 -7.40 8.20 3.28
CA GLN A 79 -6.11 8.24 2.61
C GLN A 79 -5.52 6.84 2.51
N LEU A 80 -4.82 6.59 1.41
CA LEU A 80 -4.01 5.40 1.23
C LEU A 80 -2.64 5.82 0.68
N MET A 81 -1.59 5.47 1.41
CA MET A 81 -0.21 5.74 1.01
C MET A 81 0.44 4.43 0.60
N ILE A 82 1.00 4.41 -0.59
CA ILE A 82 1.55 3.20 -1.18
C ILE A 82 3.06 3.34 -1.29
N HIS A 83 3.77 2.34 -0.76
CA HIS A 83 5.22 2.28 -0.79
C HIS A 83 5.66 0.97 -1.40
N GLU A 84 6.35 1.04 -2.52
CA GLU A 84 6.89 -0.15 -3.17
C GLU A 84 8.21 -0.57 -2.53
N VAL A 85 8.33 -1.85 -2.23
CA VAL A 85 9.59 -2.43 -1.76
C VAL A 85 10.50 -2.64 -2.96
N PHE A 86 11.73 -2.21 -2.84
CA PHE A 86 12.71 -2.41 -3.91
C PHE A 86 14.00 -3.04 -3.37
N ASP A 87 14.76 -3.63 -4.28
CA ASP A 87 16.05 -4.21 -3.97
C ASP A 87 17.11 -3.10 -3.97
N TYR A 88 17.57 -2.75 -2.77
CA TYR A 88 18.57 -1.69 -2.60
C TYR A 88 19.84 -1.94 -3.39
N ASN A 89 20.39 -3.15 -3.28
CA ASN A 89 21.64 -3.49 -3.95
C ASN A 89 21.52 -3.40 -5.46
N LYS A 90 20.42 -3.92 -6.01
CA LYS A 90 20.15 -3.86 -7.45
C LYS A 90 19.96 -2.44 -7.93
N ALA A 91 19.19 -1.63 -7.20
CA ALA A 91 18.94 -0.24 -7.56
C ALA A 91 20.24 0.58 -7.53
N PHE A 92 21.04 0.41 -6.49
CA PHE A 92 22.28 1.17 -6.35
C PHE A 92 23.39 0.66 -7.26
N GLY A 93 23.34 -0.59 -7.68
CA GLY A 93 24.16 -1.09 -8.76
C GLY A 93 23.89 -0.35 -10.06
N LYS A 94 22.60 -0.17 -10.39
CA LYS A 94 22.18 0.63 -11.56
C LYS A 94 22.58 2.10 -11.41
N ALA A 95 22.46 2.65 -10.21
CA ALA A 95 22.86 4.02 -9.92
C ALA A 95 24.37 4.20 -10.18
N SER A 96 25.18 3.24 -9.75
CA SER A 96 26.62 3.25 -10.00
C SER A 96 26.93 3.24 -11.50
N ASP A 97 26.23 2.41 -12.26
CA ASP A 97 26.39 2.35 -13.72
C ASP A 97 25.96 3.66 -14.38
N ALA A 98 24.81 4.19 -13.97
CA ALA A 98 24.30 5.44 -14.51
C ALA A 98 25.24 6.64 -14.21
N ALA A 99 25.88 6.64 -13.04
CA ALA A 99 26.77 7.72 -12.63
C ALA A 99 27.93 7.91 -13.59
N LYS A 100 28.36 6.83 -14.25
CA LYS A 100 29.47 6.90 -15.24
C LYS A 100 29.10 7.75 -16.44
N SER A 101 27.81 7.90 -16.74
CA SER A 101 27.30 8.69 -17.87
C SER A 101 26.89 10.10 -17.50
N VAL A 102 26.84 10.41 -16.21
CA VAL A 102 26.49 11.75 -15.74
C VAL A 102 27.68 12.69 -15.96
N THR A 103 27.46 13.72 -16.76
CA THR A 103 28.48 14.74 -17.04
C THR A 103 28.26 15.91 -16.09
N LYS A 104 29.26 16.19 -15.26
CA LYS A 104 29.21 17.36 -14.39
C LYS A 104 29.52 18.61 -15.19
N PRO A 105 28.94 19.76 -14.85
CA PRO A 105 29.38 21.04 -15.41
C PRO A 105 30.87 21.23 -15.20
N ALA A 106 31.51 21.97 -16.07
CA ALA A 106 32.95 22.24 -15.98
C ALA A 106 33.29 22.79 -14.60
N GLU A 107 34.24 22.16 -13.98
CA GLU A 107 34.77 22.56 -12.68
C GLU A 107 35.96 23.54 -12.90
#